data_731e2e09a4f7e9d7e99e72359c677f95
#
_entry.id   731e2e09a4f7e9d7e99e72359c677f95
#
_cell.length_a   1.000
_cell.length_b   1.000
_cell.length_c   1.000
_cell.angle_alpha   90.00
_cell.angle_beta   90.00
_cell.angle_gamma   90.00
#
_symmetry.space_group_name_H-M   'P 1'
#
loop_
_entity.id
_entity.type
_entity.pdbx_description
1 polymer ?
#
loop_
_entity_poly.entity_id
_entity_poly.type
_entity_poly.pdbx_seq_one_letter_code
_entity_poly.pdbx_strand_id
1 'polypeptide(L)'
;MAKSTPLRREHGQTMVEFALTLPVLLMLVLGIAQLGVAFNHYIQLTDATRAGARFGAPLDCSGTCDRTDKVVSKVRASAANLDSAQVNVSVTSTWQPGTDLRVCASYPYAINLIGLVVSSGSLNSCTTERVD
;
A
#
# COMPACT_ATOMS: atom_id res chain seq x y z
N MET A 1 64.94 4.53 -29.49
CA MET A 1 63.99 5.32 -28.68
C MET A 1 62.65 4.64 -28.72
N ALA A 2 62.34 3.81 -27.73
CA ALA A 2 61.07 3.09 -27.64
C ALA A 2 60.07 3.94 -26.83
N LYS A 3 58.95 4.30 -27.47
CA LYS A 3 57.87 5.13 -26.91
C LYS A 3 56.96 4.18 -26.10
N SER A 4 57.10 4.16 -24.78
CA SER A 4 56.24 3.40 -23.90
C SER A 4 54.85 4.06 -23.84
N THR A 5 53.85 3.40 -24.35
CA THR A 5 52.45 3.79 -24.31
C THR A 5 51.86 3.52 -22.91
N PRO A 6 51.34 4.55 -22.19
CA PRO A 6 50.71 4.36 -20.89
C PRO A 6 49.21 4.03 -21.04
N LEU A 7 48.86 2.85 -21.54
CA LEU A 7 47.44 2.43 -21.78
C LEU A 7 46.83 1.62 -20.63
N ARG A 8 47.46 1.55 -19.48
CA ARG A 8 47.01 0.60 -18.41
C ARG A 8 46.41 1.23 -17.17
N ARG A 9 46.33 2.55 -17.05
CA ARG A 9 45.84 3.24 -15.86
C ARG A 9 44.38 3.64 -15.90
N GLU A 10 43.78 3.85 -17.07
CA GLU A 10 42.41 4.36 -17.22
C GLU A 10 41.34 3.31 -16.95
N HIS A 11 41.58 2.05 -17.31
CA HIS A 11 40.64 0.96 -17.05
C HIS A 11 40.42 0.64 -15.56
N GLY A 12 41.39 0.89 -14.71
CA GLY A 12 41.28 0.68 -13.28
C GLY A 12 40.44 1.76 -12.59
N GLN A 13 40.53 2.99 -13.03
CA GLN A 13 39.79 4.11 -12.47
C GLN A 13 38.29 4.02 -12.75
N THR A 14 37.90 3.70 -13.97
CA THR A 14 36.49 3.51 -14.35
C THR A 14 35.83 2.32 -13.63
N MET A 15 36.59 1.25 -13.33
CA MET A 15 36.09 0.13 -12.55
C MET A 15 35.81 0.52 -11.09
N VAL A 16 36.65 1.33 -10.47
CA VAL A 16 36.45 1.81 -9.10
C VAL A 16 35.24 2.76 -9.04
N GLU A 17 35.11 3.66 -10.00
CA GLU A 17 33.99 4.59 -10.10
C GLU A 17 32.66 3.86 -10.28
N PHE A 18 32.63 2.85 -11.16
CA PHE A 18 31.46 2.00 -11.35
C PHE A 18 31.12 1.20 -10.08
N ALA A 19 32.12 0.65 -9.38
CA ALA A 19 31.91 -0.10 -8.14
C ALA A 19 31.34 0.76 -7.01
N LEU A 20 31.60 2.06 -6.99
CA LEU A 20 31.04 3.00 -6.02
C LEU A 20 29.65 3.50 -6.41
N THR A 21 29.38 3.69 -7.68
CA THR A 21 28.08 4.20 -8.17
C THR A 21 27.00 3.11 -8.22
N LEU A 22 27.38 1.87 -8.52
CA LEU A 22 26.43 0.75 -8.63
C LEU A 22 25.61 0.50 -7.36
N PRO A 23 26.16 0.45 -6.14
CA PRO A 23 25.38 0.25 -4.93
C PRO A 23 24.35 1.37 -4.70
N VAL A 24 24.72 2.62 -4.98
CA VAL A 24 23.82 3.78 -4.83
C VAL A 24 22.66 3.67 -5.81
N LEU A 25 22.95 3.32 -7.06
CA LEU A 25 21.91 3.10 -8.08
C LEU A 25 20.96 1.97 -7.68
N LEU A 26 21.50 0.84 -7.19
CA LEU A 26 20.68 -0.28 -6.75
C LEU A 26 19.77 0.11 -5.58
N MET A 27 20.26 0.84 -4.59
CA MET A 27 19.43 1.34 -3.47
C MET A 27 18.28 2.22 -3.96
N LEU A 28 18.54 3.08 -4.93
CA LEU A 28 17.53 3.96 -5.51
C LEU A 28 16.45 3.15 -6.25
N VAL A 29 16.85 2.19 -7.08
CA VAL A 29 15.91 1.32 -7.81
C VAL A 29 15.05 0.49 -6.84
N LEU A 30 15.67 -0.10 -5.81
CA LEU A 30 14.93 -0.85 -4.77
C LEU A 30 13.96 0.05 -4.00
N GLY A 31 14.34 1.28 -3.67
CA GLY A 31 13.48 2.25 -3.02
C GLY A 31 12.23 2.58 -3.86
N ILE A 32 12.42 2.83 -5.15
CA ILE A 32 11.30 3.09 -6.08
C ILE A 32 10.38 1.88 -6.19
N ALA A 33 10.94 0.67 -6.29
CA ALA A 33 10.16 -0.55 -6.37
C ALA A 33 9.28 -0.75 -5.11
N GLN A 34 9.82 -0.50 -3.93
CA GLN A 34 9.05 -0.61 -2.68
C GLN A 34 7.97 0.45 -2.53
N LEU A 35 8.22 1.68 -3.00
CA LEU A 35 7.18 2.70 -3.09
C LEU A 35 6.04 2.25 -4.01
N GLY A 36 6.36 1.62 -5.15
CA GLY A 36 5.35 1.07 -6.06
C GLY A 36 4.45 0.02 -5.38
N VAL A 37 5.03 -0.86 -4.56
CA VAL A 37 4.25 -1.84 -3.76
C VAL A 37 3.36 -1.13 -2.74
N ALA A 38 3.87 -0.14 -2.02
CA ALA A 38 3.08 0.61 -1.05
C ALA A 38 1.90 1.36 -1.70
N PHE A 39 2.11 1.96 -2.87
CA PHE A 39 1.04 2.59 -3.66
C PHE A 39 -0.01 1.58 -4.13
N ASN A 40 0.42 0.39 -4.56
CA ASN A 40 -0.51 -0.67 -4.95
C ASN A 40 -1.41 -1.07 -3.76
N HIS A 41 -0.84 -1.27 -2.58
CA HIS A 41 -1.62 -1.55 -1.36
C HIS A 41 -2.60 -0.42 -1.03
N TYR A 42 -2.20 0.84 -1.20
CA TYR A 42 -3.08 1.99 -0.97
C TYR A 42 -4.27 2.02 -1.93
N ILE A 43 -4.05 1.74 -3.23
CA ILE A 43 -5.12 1.67 -4.23
C ILE A 43 -6.10 0.57 -3.86
N GLN A 44 -5.61 -0.63 -3.55
CA GLN A 44 -6.45 -1.76 -3.17
C GLN A 44 -7.26 -1.48 -1.90
N LEU A 45 -6.65 -0.84 -0.90
CA LEU A 45 -7.34 -0.44 0.32
C LEU A 45 -8.47 0.57 0.02
N THR A 46 -8.21 1.51 -0.87
CA THR A 46 -9.20 2.52 -1.29
C THR A 46 -10.35 1.88 -2.07
N ASP A 47 -10.07 0.97 -2.96
CA ASP A 47 -11.11 0.25 -3.72
C ASP A 47 -11.94 -0.66 -2.80
N ALA A 48 -11.29 -1.31 -1.82
CA ALA A 48 -11.98 -2.13 -0.83
C ALA A 48 -12.93 -1.31 0.06
N THR A 49 -12.52 -0.11 0.52
CA THR A 49 -13.39 0.78 1.30
C THR A 49 -14.58 1.28 0.49
N ARG A 50 -14.38 1.62 -0.79
CA ARG A 50 -15.47 2.00 -1.70
C ARG A 50 -16.44 0.86 -1.94
N ALA A 51 -15.92 -0.36 -2.18
CA ALA A 51 -16.75 -1.55 -2.35
C ALA A 51 -17.59 -1.85 -1.10
N GLY A 52 -17.00 -1.70 0.09
CA GLY A 52 -17.70 -1.86 1.37
C GLY A 52 -18.79 -0.80 1.59
N ALA A 53 -18.48 0.46 1.33
CA ALA A 53 -19.43 1.57 1.50
C ALA A 53 -20.64 1.43 0.55
N ARG A 54 -20.40 1.16 -0.73
CA ARG A 54 -21.47 0.90 -1.72
C ARG A 54 -22.30 -0.34 -1.41
N PHE A 55 -21.69 -1.37 -0.83
CA PHE A 55 -22.42 -2.56 -0.40
C PHE A 55 -23.28 -2.26 0.83
N GLY A 56 -22.78 -1.44 1.75
CA GLY A 56 -23.46 -1.11 3.00
C GLY A 56 -24.62 -0.11 2.82
N ALA A 57 -24.55 0.81 1.85
CA ALA A 57 -25.52 1.87 1.66
C ALA A 57 -26.96 1.35 1.47
N PRO A 58 -27.25 0.40 0.53
CA PRO A 58 -28.57 -0.16 0.34
C PRO A 58 -28.85 -1.39 1.22
N LEU A 59 -27.97 -1.70 2.19
CA LEU A 59 -28.10 -2.94 2.96
C LEU A 59 -29.27 -2.88 3.93
N ASP A 60 -30.35 -3.56 3.59
CA ASP A 60 -31.43 -3.83 4.52
C ASP A 60 -31.26 -5.18 5.17
N CYS A 61 -31.30 -5.18 6.49
CA CYS A 61 -31.21 -6.40 7.31
C CYS A 61 -32.48 -6.51 8.16
N SER A 62 -33.40 -7.30 7.69
CA SER A 62 -34.54 -7.74 8.51
C SER A 62 -34.10 -8.93 9.38
N GLY A 63 -34.03 -8.75 10.68
CA GLY A 63 -33.67 -9.79 11.65
C GLY A 63 -32.37 -9.54 12.42
N THR A 64 -31.71 -10.60 12.86
CA THR A 64 -30.48 -10.59 13.71
C THR A 64 -29.20 -10.36 12.95
N CYS A 65 -29.24 -9.70 11.81
CA CYS A 65 -28.04 -9.47 10.99
C CYS A 65 -27.31 -8.22 11.48
N ASP A 66 -26.01 -8.33 11.72
CA ASP A 66 -25.14 -7.17 11.95
C ASP A 66 -24.68 -6.57 10.62
N ARG A 67 -25.21 -5.38 10.32
CA ARG A 67 -24.83 -4.63 9.09
C ARG A 67 -23.34 -4.30 9.09
N THR A 68 -22.80 -3.96 10.24
CA THR A 68 -21.39 -3.61 10.40
C THR A 68 -20.48 -4.78 10.03
N ASP A 69 -20.77 -5.97 10.54
CA ASP A 69 -19.99 -7.18 10.25
C ASP A 69 -20.04 -7.56 8.77
N LYS A 70 -21.19 -7.38 8.12
CA LYS A 70 -21.31 -7.62 6.67
C LYS A 70 -20.49 -6.65 5.84
N VAL A 71 -20.48 -5.37 6.21
CA VAL A 71 -19.62 -4.36 5.54
C VAL A 71 -18.16 -4.68 5.78
N VAL A 72 -17.76 -4.99 7.01
CA VAL A 72 -16.37 -5.35 7.35
C VAL A 72 -15.92 -6.58 6.55
N SER A 73 -16.75 -7.62 6.48
CA SER A 73 -16.43 -8.83 5.70
C SER A 73 -16.31 -8.53 4.22
N LYS A 74 -17.16 -7.65 3.68
CA LYS A 74 -17.08 -7.20 2.27
C LYS A 74 -15.80 -6.44 1.98
N VAL A 75 -15.40 -5.50 2.86
CA VAL A 75 -14.13 -4.77 2.72
C VAL A 75 -12.95 -5.73 2.69
N ARG A 76 -12.88 -6.66 3.65
CA ARG A 76 -11.80 -7.67 3.70
C ARG A 76 -11.78 -8.58 2.48
N ALA A 77 -12.93 -9.03 2.01
CA ALA A 77 -13.03 -9.84 0.79
C ALA A 77 -12.62 -9.07 -0.46
N SER A 78 -12.86 -7.76 -0.51
CA SER A 78 -12.46 -6.91 -1.64
C SER A 78 -10.99 -6.54 -1.62
N ALA A 79 -10.32 -6.63 -0.46
CA ALA A 79 -8.89 -6.42 -0.28
C ALA A 79 -8.07 -7.72 -0.54
N ALA A 80 -8.36 -8.44 -1.61
CA ALA A 80 -7.92 -9.81 -1.87
C ALA A 80 -6.40 -10.02 -1.92
N ASN A 81 -5.62 -8.97 -2.23
CA ASN A 81 -4.16 -9.04 -2.29
C ASN A 81 -3.47 -8.46 -1.03
N LEU A 82 -4.26 -8.02 -0.05
CA LEU A 82 -3.77 -7.61 1.26
C LEU A 82 -3.99 -8.75 2.26
N ASP A 83 -3.10 -8.84 3.26
CA ASP A 83 -3.33 -9.75 4.36
C ASP A 83 -4.56 -9.29 5.16
N SER A 84 -5.65 -10.03 5.03
CA SER A 84 -6.94 -9.71 5.65
C SER A 84 -6.87 -9.63 7.18
N ALA A 85 -5.90 -10.30 7.81
CA ALA A 85 -5.67 -10.25 9.25
C ALA A 85 -5.08 -8.89 9.69
N GLN A 86 -4.37 -8.21 8.80
CA GLN A 86 -3.76 -6.91 9.07
C GLN A 86 -4.64 -5.73 8.63
N VAL A 87 -5.72 -5.98 7.89
CA VAL A 87 -6.68 -4.96 7.51
C VAL A 87 -7.60 -4.64 8.67
N ASN A 88 -7.40 -3.47 9.29
CA ASN A 88 -8.31 -2.94 10.30
C ASN A 88 -9.40 -2.11 9.61
N VAL A 89 -10.66 -2.47 9.87
CA VAL A 89 -11.83 -1.80 9.28
C VAL A 89 -12.68 -1.21 10.39
N SER A 90 -13.05 0.05 10.28
CA SER A 90 -14.00 0.72 11.13
C SER A 90 -15.18 1.25 10.31
N VAL A 91 -16.38 0.97 10.77
CA VAL A 91 -17.63 1.38 10.13
C VAL A 91 -18.39 2.27 11.11
N THR A 92 -18.79 3.45 10.67
CA THR A 92 -19.56 4.42 11.46
C THR A 92 -20.81 4.80 10.69
N SER A 93 -21.97 4.46 11.22
CA SER A 93 -23.28 4.83 10.67
C SER A 93 -24.36 4.72 11.74
N THR A 94 -25.43 5.48 11.61
CA THR A 94 -26.68 5.30 12.37
C THR A 94 -27.64 4.35 11.68
N TRP A 95 -27.33 3.93 10.47
CA TRP A 95 -28.14 3.01 9.62
C TRP A 95 -29.56 3.50 9.36
N GLN A 96 -29.77 4.81 9.40
CA GLN A 96 -31.05 5.42 9.08
C GLN A 96 -31.02 5.97 7.63
N PRO A 97 -32.11 5.86 6.87
CA PRO A 97 -32.21 6.44 5.55
C PRO A 97 -31.81 7.92 5.53
N GLY A 98 -30.99 8.28 4.57
CA GLY A 98 -30.48 9.64 4.43
C GLY A 98 -29.32 10.04 5.34
N THR A 99 -28.81 9.13 6.19
CA THR A 99 -27.61 9.36 7.01
C THR A 99 -26.35 8.87 6.32
N ASP A 100 -25.18 9.31 6.82
CA ASP A 100 -23.90 8.94 6.25
C ASP A 100 -23.44 7.59 6.80
N LEU A 101 -22.97 6.73 5.89
CA LEU A 101 -22.20 5.53 6.17
C LEU A 101 -20.73 5.82 5.87
N ARG A 102 -19.91 5.90 6.91
CA ARG A 102 -18.48 6.08 6.76
C ARG A 102 -17.74 4.76 7.01
N VAL A 103 -17.00 4.32 6.02
CA VAL A 103 -16.16 3.12 6.06
C VAL A 103 -14.71 3.55 5.96
N CYS A 104 -13.92 3.27 6.99
CA CYS A 104 -12.48 3.49 7.02
C CYS A 104 -11.75 2.17 7.14
N ALA A 105 -10.65 2.03 6.41
CA ALA A 105 -9.75 0.90 6.55
C ALA A 105 -8.30 1.37 6.70
N SER A 106 -7.52 0.64 7.49
CA SER A 106 -6.09 0.88 7.65
C SER A 106 -5.31 -0.41 7.45
N TYR A 107 -4.11 -0.27 6.85
CA TYR A 107 -3.19 -1.37 6.57
C TYR A 107 -1.76 -0.94 6.91
N PRO A 108 -0.98 -1.73 7.67
CA PRO A 108 0.39 -1.39 8.00
C PRO A 108 1.29 -1.54 6.77
N TYR A 109 2.28 -0.67 6.64
CA TYR A 109 3.34 -0.82 5.65
C TYR A 109 4.72 -0.65 6.29
N ALA A 110 5.72 -1.31 5.72
CA ALA A 110 7.11 -1.13 6.08
C ALA A 110 7.97 -1.14 4.81
N ILE A 111 8.83 -0.13 4.68
CA ILE A 111 9.82 -0.03 3.62
C ILE A 111 11.13 -0.56 4.19
N ASN A 112 11.58 -1.71 3.66
CA ASN A 112 12.81 -2.37 4.09
C ASN A 112 13.86 -2.28 2.98
N LEU A 113 14.98 -1.61 3.26
CA LEU A 113 16.14 -1.56 2.37
C LEU A 113 17.28 -2.38 2.98
N ILE A 114 17.66 -3.48 2.31
CA ILE A 114 18.79 -4.34 2.70
C ILE A 114 18.70 -4.79 4.18
N GLY A 115 17.48 -5.15 4.63
CA GLY A 115 17.27 -5.61 6.02
C GLY A 115 17.10 -4.50 7.06
N LEU A 116 17.18 -3.23 6.67
CA LEU A 116 16.92 -2.09 7.54
C LEU A 116 15.53 -1.51 7.22
N VAL A 117 14.71 -1.33 8.25
CA VAL A 117 13.42 -0.62 8.13
C VAL A 117 13.71 0.88 8.01
N VAL A 118 13.53 1.43 6.82
CA VAL A 118 13.75 2.87 6.55
C VAL A 118 12.52 3.70 6.90
N SER A 119 11.34 3.16 6.67
CA SER A 119 10.07 3.82 6.99
C SER A 119 9.00 2.77 7.27
N SER A 120 8.16 3.05 8.25
CA SER A 120 6.99 2.24 8.56
C SER A 120 5.83 3.12 9.00
N GLY A 121 4.61 2.68 8.78
CA GLY A 121 3.42 3.42 9.15
C GLY A 121 2.16 2.66 8.79
N SER A 122 1.04 3.38 8.70
CA SER A 122 -0.24 2.84 8.27
C SER A 122 -0.79 3.62 7.09
N LEU A 123 -1.24 2.90 6.08
CA LEU A 123 -2.05 3.42 4.99
C LEU A 123 -3.49 3.51 5.50
N ASN A 124 -4.13 4.66 5.32
CA ASN A 124 -5.50 4.87 5.76
C ASN A 124 -6.33 5.33 4.56
N SER A 125 -7.51 4.75 4.41
CA SER A 125 -8.50 5.17 3.41
C SER A 125 -9.88 5.20 4.04
N CYS A 126 -10.64 6.25 3.77
CA CYS A 126 -12.01 6.41 4.23
C CYS A 126 -12.91 6.78 3.05
N THR A 127 -14.07 6.16 2.99
CA THR A 127 -15.12 6.47 2.02
C THR A 127 -16.43 6.70 2.77
N THR A 128 -17.19 7.70 2.34
CA THR A 128 -18.52 8.00 2.89
C THR A 128 -19.54 7.85 1.78
N GLU A 129 -20.59 7.09 2.04
CA GLU A 129 -21.76 6.91 1.19
C GLU A 129 -23.04 7.20 2.00
N ARG A 130 -24.13 7.49 1.31
CA ARG A 130 -25.40 7.77 1.96
C ARG A 130 -26.21 6.49 2.07
N VAL A 131 -26.83 6.26 3.22
CA VAL A 131 -27.74 5.12 3.43
C VAL A 131 -29.06 5.41 2.72
N ASP A 132 -29.51 4.46 1.89
CA ASP A 132 -30.77 4.55 1.15
C ASP A 132 -32.00 4.18 2.01
#